data_9557fac6fccbc10af50b0d45afe08510
#
_entry.id   9557fac6fccbc10af50b0d45afe08510
#
_cell.length_a   1.000
_cell.length_b   1.000
_cell.length_c   1.000
_cell.angle_alpha   90.00
_cell.angle_beta   90.00
_cell.angle_gamma   90.00
#
_symmetry.space_group_name_H-M   'P 1'
#
loop_
_entity.id
_entity.type
_entity.pdbx_description
1 polymer ?
#
loop_
_entity_poly.entity_id
_entity_poly.type
_entity_poly.pdbx_seq_one_letter_code
_entity_poly.pdbx_strand_id
1 'polypeptide(L)'
;TTNPLELTYTPTGQKILFRGLDDGLKVTSITVAKGFLCWVWIDEAYEIREPDFNKLDMSIRGRLPKGLNHQLTLTFNPWSERSWLKARFFDAPNPHVFSATTTYRCNEWLSDEDKAIFADMEKNNPRRYAIEGEGQWGISEGLIFDRVKEQDFDVRELMRQRLPAVYGMDFGFTDPTAFVGALVDAKAMRLYIFTEWSGTGVTNAEICAGIKDLGIIHERIYCDSAEPKSIAELRRLGLNTVSVTKGADSVRYGIQKLQGFEMIVSPACPGFLHAVQNYTWKKDKNGQPTDVPEHDFSHFPDALRYAVSDFRMGGFRIDASNKRYLGL
;
A
#
# COMPACT_ATOMS: atom_id res chain seq x y z
N THR A 1 30.07 -2.77 4.82
CA THR A 1 29.90 -2.79 3.34
C THR A 1 28.59 -2.12 2.95
N THR A 2 28.52 -1.51 1.78
CA THR A 2 27.34 -0.78 1.30
C THR A 2 26.52 -1.60 0.28
N ASN A 3 27.07 -2.71 -0.24
CA ASN A 3 26.35 -3.58 -1.16
C ASN A 3 26.86 -5.03 -1.04
N PRO A 4 26.16 -5.95 -0.38
CA PRO A 4 24.98 -5.69 0.45
C PRO A 4 25.27 -4.83 1.69
N LEU A 5 24.27 -4.12 2.22
CA LEU A 5 24.44 -3.31 3.42
C LEU A 5 24.63 -4.22 4.64
N GLU A 6 25.77 -4.05 5.30
CA GLU A 6 26.14 -4.84 6.49
C GLU A 6 26.93 -3.99 7.47
N LEU A 7 26.65 -4.17 8.75
CA LEU A 7 27.48 -3.69 9.86
C LEU A 7 28.22 -4.87 10.49
N THR A 8 29.49 -4.70 10.81
CA THR A 8 30.30 -5.70 11.50
C THR A 8 30.89 -5.10 12.75
N TYR A 9 30.63 -5.72 13.90
CA TYR A 9 31.30 -5.38 15.15
C TYR A 9 32.65 -6.11 15.19
N THR A 10 33.73 -5.38 14.92
CA THR A 10 35.07 -5.94 14.69
C THR A 10 35.64 -6.75 15.84
N PRO A 11 35.38 -6.42 17.13
CA PRO A 11 35.99 -7.20 18.23
C PRO A 11 35.50 -8.64 18.29
N THR A 12 34.26 -8.95 17.90
CA THR A 12 33.65 -10.28 17.98
C THR A 12 33.29 -10.88 16.63
N GLY A 13 33.30 -10.07 15.57
CA GLY A 13 32.86 -10.48 14.22
C GLY A 13 31.35 -10.61 14.06
N GLN A 14 30.56 -10.18 15.03
CA GLN A 14 29.09 -10.14 14.92
C GLN A 14 28.65 -9.22 13.78
N LYS A 15 27.57 -9.59 13.11
CA LYS A 15 27.05 -8.83 11.95
C LYS A 15 25.59 -8.49 12.11
N ILE A 16 25.23 -7.32 11.59
CA ILE A 16 23.86 -6.94 11.30
C ILE A 16 23.72 -6.89 9.77
N LEU A 17 22.77 -7.63 9.24
CA LEU A 17 22.49 -7.72 7.82
C LEU A 17 21.19 -6.97 7.53
N PHE A 18 21.24 -6.00 6.63
CA PHE A 18 20.05 -5.27 6.20
C PHE A 18 19.52 -5.86 4.90
N ARG A 19 18.22 -6.15 4.85
CA ARG A 19 17.56 -6.77 3.69
C ARG A 19 16.17 -6.15 3.52
N GLY A 20 15.79 -5.84 2.27
CA GLY A 20 14.42 -5.50 1.94
C GLY A 20 13.53 -6.76 1.92
N LEU A 21 12.24 -6.57 2.17
CA LEU A 21 11.23 -7.63 2.14
C LEU A 21 10.44 -7.65 0.83
N ASP A 22 10.88 -6.89 -0.16
CA ASP A 22 10.30 -6.77 -1.51
C ASP A 22 10.28 -8.10 -2.30
N ASP A 23 11.12 -9.05 -1.90
CA ASP A 23 11.17 -10.40 -2.48
C ASP A 23 11.29 -11.44 -1.35
N GLY A 24 10.19 -12.12 -1.04
CA GLY A 24 10.15 -13.16 0.00
C GLY A 24 11.15 -14.31 -0.22
N LEU A 25 11.63 -14.53 -1.46
CA LEU A 25 12.67 -15.51 -1.77
C LEU A 25 14.06 -15.01 -1.34
N LYS A 26 14.32 -13.72 -1.40
CA LYS A 26 15.61 -13.15 -0.95
C LYS A 26 15.80 -13.29 0.56
N VAL A 27 14.72 -13.21 1.33
CA VAL A 27 14.75 -13.29 2.79
C VAL A 27 14.99 -14.74 3.26
N THR A 28 14.35 -15.72 2.60
CA THR A 28 14.52 -17.16 2.95
C THR A 28 15.87 -17.71 2.52
N SER A 29 16.61 -17.01 1.67
CA SER A 29 17.95 -17.42 1.19
C SER A 29 19.10 -16.82 2.00
N ILE A 30 18.83 -16.17 3.14
CA ILE A 30 19.91 -15.62 3.99
C ILE A 30 20.71 -16.79 4.57
N THR A 31 21.89 -17.00 4.01
CA THR A 31 22.85 -17.98 4.49
C THR A 31 23.99 -17.26 5.19
N VAL A 32 24.27 -17.62 6.43
CA VAL A 32 25.44 -17.12 7.15
C VAL A 32 26.57 -18.11 6.97
N ALA A 33 27.70 -17.66 6.41
CA ALA A 33 28.87 -18.50 6.18
C ALA A 33 29.53 -18.97 7.49
N LYS A 34 29.46 -18.18 8.55
CA LYS A 34 29.88 -18.48 9.91
C LYS A 34 28.90 -17.88 10.90
N GLY A 35 28.59 -18.61 11.99
CA GLY A 35 27.72 -18.15 13.05
C GLY A 35 26.29 -18.62 12.90
N PHE A 36 25.38 -17.92 13.54
CA PHE A 36 23.97 -18.28 13.64
C PHE A 36 23.12 -17.05 13.40
N LEU A 37 22.02 -17.19 12.66
CA LEU A 37 20.98 -16.17 12.57
C LEU A 37 20.07 -16.33 13.80
N CYS A 38 20.20 -15.43 14.77
CA CYS A 38 19.51 -15.54 16.05
C CYS A 38 18.33 -14.59 16.12
N TRP A 39 18.53 -13.34 15.68
CA TRP A 39 17.59 -12.27 15.87
C TRP A 39 17.21 -11.65 14.52
N VAL A 40 15.95 -11.41 14.36
CA VAL A 40 15.41 -10.69 13.20
C VAL A 40 14.56 -9.55 13.74
N TRP A 41 14.80 -8.36 13.22
CA TRP A 41 13.98 -7.19 13.45
C TRP A 41 13.32 -6.78 12.14
N ILE A 42 11.99 -6.73 12.14
CA ILE A 42 11.18 -6.25 11.03
C ILE A 42 10.63 -4.90 11.46
N ASP A 43 11.15 -3.86 10.83
CA ASP A 43 10.64 -2.51 11.00
C ASP A 43 9.51 -2.27 10.01
N GLU A 44 8.53 -1.42 10.37
CA GLU A 44 7.31 -1.16 9.60
C GLU A 44 6.59 -2.47 9.22
N ALA A 45 6.44 -3.37 10.20
CA ALA A 45 5.95 -4.72 9.96
C ALA A 45 4.50 -4.78 9.41
N TYR A 46 3.76 -3.68 9.37
CA TYR A 46 2.47 -3.61 8.70
C TYR A 46 2.57 -3.77 7.17
N GLU A 47 3.75 -3.54 6.59
CA GLU A 47 3.99 -3.71 5.14
C GLU A 47 4.21 -5.17 4.76
N ILE A 48 4.57 -6.04 5.71
CA ILE A 48 4.79 -7.46 5.41
C ILE A 48 3.47 -8.22 5.39
N ARG A 49 3.28 -9.07 4.39
CA ARG A 49 2.13 -9.98 4.32
C ARG A 49 2.33 -11.17 5.25
N GLU A 50 1.24 -11.67 5.84
CA GLU A 50 1.30 -12.83 6.74
C GLU A 50 1.95 -14.07 6.12
N PRO A 51 1.70 -14.45 4.84
CA PRO A 51 2.39 -15.59 4.22
C PRO A 51 3.91 -15.41 4.12
N ASP A 52 4.39 -14.18 3.90
CA ASP A 52 5.82 -13.91 3.79
C ASP A 52 6.48 -13.87 5.18
N PHE A 53 5.79 -13.33 6.18
CA PHE A 53 6.20 -13.48 7.58
C PHE A 53 6.30 -14.96 7.98
N ASN A 54 5.32 -15.80 7.62
CA ASN A 54 5.32 -17.23 7.92
C ASN A 54 6.52 -17.95 7.27
N LYS A 55 6.89 -17.59 6.03
CA LYS A 55 8.08 -18.15 5.37
C LYS A 55 9.35 -17.77 6.12
N LEU A 56 9.47 -16.50 6.54
CA LEU A 56 10.62 -16.02 7.31
C LEU A 56 10.70 -16.74 8.66
N ASP A 57 9.60 -16.77 9.41
CA ASP A 57 9.53 -17.47 10.72
C ASP A 57 9.92 -18.95 10.59
N MET A 58 9.45 -19.65 9.55
CA MET A 58 9.84 -21.01 9.26
C MET A 58 11.30 -21.15 8.79
N SER A 59 11.96 -20.11 8.31
CA SER A 59 13.34 -20.16 7.83
C SER A 59 14.37 -20.02 8.95
N ILE A 60 13.99 -19.44 10.08
CA ILE A 60 14.88 -19.22 11.23
C ILE A 60 14.88 -20.48 12.08
N ARG A 61 15.87 -21.33 11.82
CA ARG A 61 15.97 -22.68 12.42
C ARG A 61 17.40 -23.01 12.80
N GLY A 62 17.54 -24.07 13.58
CA GLY A 62 18.81 -24.68 13.93
C GLY A 62 19.06 -24.65 15.42
N ARG A 63 20.07 -25.42 15.83
CA ARG A 63 20.54 -25.43 17.23
C ARG A 63 21.41 -24.20 17.46
N LEU A 64 21.07 -23.44 18.48
CA LEU A 64 21.90 -22.34 18.95
C LEU A 64 22.80 -22.80 20.12
N PRO A 65 23.96 -22.18 20.33
CA PRO A 65 24.75 -22.32 21.53
C PRO A 65 23.94 -21.96 22.78
N LYS A 66 24.38 -22.53 23.93
CA LYS A 66 23.77 -22.22 25.22
C LYS A 66 23.81 -20.71 25.48
N GLY A 67 22.70 -20.15 25.86
CA GLY A 67 22.56 -18.73 26.14
C GLY A 67 22.09 -17.88 24.95
N LEU A 68 21.90 -18.47 23.77
CA LEU A 68 21.25 -17.80 22.62
C LEU A 68 19.88 -18.41 22.38
N ASN A 69 18.97 -17.59 21.86
CA ASN A 69 17.62 -17.97 21.43
C ASN A 69 17.30 -17.33 20.08
N HIS A 70 16.36 -17.91 19.35
CA HIS A 70 15.76 -17.26 18.20
C HIS A 70 14.72 -16.24 18.68
N GLN A 71 14.74 -15.07 18.07
CA GLN A 71 13.77 -14.03 18.37
C GLN A 71 13.43 -13.24 17.09
N LEU A 72 12.14 -13.01 16.87
CA LEU A 72 11.65 -12.06 15.88
C LEU A 72 11.05 -10.87 16.66
N THR A 73 11.47 -9.66 16.28
CA THR A 73 10.95 -8.42 16.82
C THR A 73 10.27 -7.67 15.69
N LEU A 74 9.03 -7.25 15.89
CA LEU A 74 8.25 -6.48 14.94
C LEU A 74 7.94 -5.12 15.53
N THR A 75 8.21 -4.06 14.78
CA THR A 75 7.84 -2.69 15.13
C THR A 75 6.94 -2.14 14.04
N PHE A 76 5.84 -1.48 14.43
CA PHE A 76 4.87 -0.96 13.49
C PHE A 76 3.88 -0.01 14.16
N ASN A 77 3.28 0.87 13.37
CA ASN A 77 2.10 1.62 13.76
C ASN A 77 0.83 0.80 13.51
N PRO A 78 -0.11 0.74 14.46
CA PRO A 78 -1.30 -0.12 14.39
C PRO A 78 -2.41 0.48 13.50
N TRP A 79 -2.16 0.61 12.19
CA TRP A 79 -3.02 1.29 11.24
C TRP A 79 -4.44 0.74 11.12
N SER A 80 -4.63 -0.58 11.30
CA SER A 80 -5.93 -1.22 11.14
C SER A 80 -6.16 -2.31 12.17
N GLU A 81 -7.31 -2.26 12.85
CA GLU A 81 -7.76 -3.34 13.74
C GLU A 81 -8.05 -4.67 13.00
N ARG A 82 -8.19 -4.63 11.67
CA ARG A 82 -8.37 -5.81 10.81
C ARG A 82 -7.06 -6.45 10.39
N SER A 83 -5.91 -5.87 10.79
CA SER A 83 -4.59 -6.40 10.45
C SER A 83 -4.37 -7.80 11.02
N TRP A 84 -3.73 -8.68 10.25
CA TRP A 84 -3.26 -9.98 10.71
C TRP A 84 -2.33 -9.89 11.93
N LEU A 85 -1.58 -8.77 12.04
CA LEU A 85 -0.71 -8.48 13.19
C LEU A 85 -1.50 -8.39 14.49
N LYS A 86 -2.67 -7.72 14.46
CA LYS A 86 -3.54 -7.64 15.62
C LYS A 86 -4.07 -9.01 16.00
N ALA A 87 -4.68 -9.69 15.04
CA ALA A 87 -5.28 -11.02 15.27
C ALA A 87 -4.26 -12.03 15.82
N ARG A 88 -3.02 -12.01 15.29
CA ARG A 88 -1.99 -12.99 15.67
C ARG A 88 -1.27 -12.66 16.96
N PHE A 89 -0.94 -11.39 17.21
CA PHE A 89 -0.03 -11.00 18.28
C PHE A 89 -0.70 -10.27 19.44
N PHE A 90 -1.92 -9.78 19.27
CA PHE A 90 -2.62 -9.04 20.31
C PHE A 90 -3.92 -9.71 20.74
N ASP A 91 -4.68 -10.30 19.81
CA ASP A 91 -5.98 -10.90 20.13
C ASP A 91 -5.85 -12.38 20.53
N ALA A 92 -4.84 -13.09 20.03
CA ALA A 92 -4.62 -14.51 20.32
C ALA A 92 -3.59 -14.69 21.44
N PRO A 93 -3.95 -15.26 22.60
CA PRO A 93 -2.99 -15.59 23.65
C PRO A 93 -1.92 -16.55 23.16
N ASN A 94 -0.66 -16.18 23.29
CA ASN A 94 0.46 -17.04 22.96
C ASN A 94 1.60 -16.83 23.97
N PRO A 95 2.02 -17.87 24.74
CA PRO A 95 3.04 -17.75 25.77
C PRO A 95 4.44 -17.41 25.22
N HIS A 96 4.65 -17.55 23.91
CA HIS A 96 5.90 -17.20 23.23
C HIS A 96 5.89 -15.80 22.61
N VAL A 97 4.82 -15.06 22.77
CA VAL A 97 4.67 -13.70 22.23
C VAL A 97 4.58 -12.70 23.38
N PHE A 98 5.44 -11.70 23.31
CA PHE A 98 5.34 -10.50 24.14
C PHE A 98 4.90 -9.33 23.27
N SER A 99 3.80 -8.72 23.57
CA SER A 99 3.26 -7.55 22.88
C SER A 99 3.23 -6.36 23.83
N ALA A 100 3.71 -5.23 23.36
CA ALA A 100 3.70 -3.97 24.09
C ALA A 100 3.39 -2.81 23.14
N THR A 101 2.72 -1.80 23.68
CA THR A 101 2.49 -0.54 22.98
C THR A 101 3.35 0.53 23.63
N THR A 102 4.14 1.23 22.82
CA THR A 102 4.89 2.42 23.22
C THR A 102 4.33 3.64 22.52
N THR A 103 4.45 4.80 23.14
CA THR A 103 4.01 6.07 22.56
C THR A 103 5.21 7.01 22.44
N TYR A 104 5.07 8.10 21.70
CA TYR A 104 6.12 9.11 21.63
C TYR A 104 6.54 9.65 23.01
N ARG A 105 5.66 9.58 24.02
CA ARG A 105 5.96 10.00 25.40
C ARG A 105 6.99 9.12 26.10
N CYS A 106 7.21 7.91 25.60
CA CYS A 106 8.26 7.01 26.12
C CYS A 106 9.66 7.41 25.65
N ASN A 107 9.77 8.31 24.66
CA ASN A 107 11.04 8.77 24.13
C ASN A 107 11.51 10.04 24.87
N GLU A 108 12.45 9.86 25.79
CA GLU A 108 13.05 10.96 26.58
C GLU A 108 13.95 11.91 25.76
N TRP A 109 14.30 11.51 24.53
CA TRP A 109 15.20 12.26 23.65
C TRP A 109 14.47 13.16 22.64
N LEU A 110 13.12 13.21 22.68
CA LEU A 110 12.36 14.08 21.78
C LEU A 110 12.63 15.56 22.08
N SER A 111 12.94 16.30 21.03
CA SER A 111 13.03 17.76 21.09
C SER A 111 11.65 18.39 21.32
N ASP A 112 11.62 19.68 21.66
CA ASP A 112 10.36 20.41 21.81
C ASP A 112 9.69 20.61 20.44
N GLU A 113 10.44 20.67 19.35
CA GLU A 113 9.95 20.70 17.98
C GLU A 113 9.24 19.38 17.62
N ASP A 114 9.81 18.23 17.98
CA ASP A 114 9.18 16.93 17.75
C ASP A 114 7.87 16.81 18.53
N LYS A 115 7.85 17.25 19.78
CA LYS A 115 6.61 17.28 20.60
C LYS A 115 5.56 18.19 19.99
N ALA A 116 5.96 19.32 19.40
CA ALA A 116 5.05 20.23 18.73
C ALA A 116 4.38 19.59 17.51
N ILE A 117 5.10 18.71 16.77
CA ILE A 117 4.53 17.94 15.66
C ILE A 117 3.39 17.05 16.16
N PHE A 118 3.58 16.32 17.27
CA PHE A 118 2.51 15.51 17.84
C PHE A 118 1.33 16.34 18.34
N ALA A 119 1.58 17.51 18.94
CA ALA A 119 0.51 18.42 19.38
C ALA A 119 -0.28 19.00 18.19
N ASP A 120 0.39 19.31 17.09
CA ASP A 120 -0.29 19.73 15.87
C ASP A 120 -1.11 18.59 15.25
N MET A 121 -0.54 17.37 15.23
CA MET A 121 -1.23 16.17 14.75
C MET A 121 -2.48 15.86 15.59
N GLU A 122 -2.41 15.98 16.93
CA GLU A 122 -3.56 15.80 17.82
C GLU A 122 -4.71 16.74 17.46
N LYS A 123 -4.39 18.00 17.15
CA LYS A 123 -5.36 19.02 16.80
C LYS A 123 -5.93 18.86 15.39
N ASN A 124 -5.09 18.58 14.41
CA ASN A 124 -5.42 18.66 13.00
C ASN A 124 -5.71 17.30 12.34
N ASN A 125 -5.18 16.20 12.92
CA ASN A 125 -5.44 14.84 12.46
C ASN A 125 -5.56 13.87 13.65
N PRO A 126 -6.65 13.94 14.45
CA PRO A 126 -6.82 13.16 15.68
C PRO A 126 -6.74 11.64 15.45
N ARG A 127 -7.18 11.15 14.27
CA ARG A 127 -7.10 9.72 13.94
C ARG A 127 -5.65 9.28 13.79
N ARG A 128 -4.85 10.01 13.03
CA ARG A 128 -3.43 9.73 12.85
C ARG A 128 -2.69 9.81 14.17
N TYR A 129 -3.01 10.82 14.98
CA TYR A 129 -2.46 10.96 16.33
C TYR A 129 -2.80 9.78 17.24
N ALA A 130 -4.02 9.28 17.19
CA ALA A 130 -4.42 8.10 17.96
C ALA A 130 -3.59 6.86 17.56
N ILE A 131 -3.25 6.71 16.28
CA ILE A 131 -2.47 5.59 15.75
C ILE A 131 -0.97 5.80 16.00
N GLU A 132 -0.39 6.86 15.46
CA GLU A 132 1.06 7.09 15.47
C GLU A 132 1.56 7.64 16.83
N GLY A 133 0.75 8.48 17.47
CA GLY A 133 1.11 9.09 18.78
C GLY A 133 0.79 8.19 19.96
N GLU A 134 -0.43 7.65 20.02
CA GLU A 134 -0.94 6.88 21.14
C GLU A 134 -0.89 5.36 20.95
N GLY A 135 -0.51 4.88 19.78
CA GLY A 135 -0.42 3.45 19.47
C GLY A 135 -1.76 2.72 19.53
N GLN A 136 -2.86 3.43 19.30
CA GLN A 136 -4.20 2.84 19.25
C GLN A 136 -4.44 2.20 17.90
N TRP A 137 -5.14 1.05 17.89
CA TRP A 137 -5.52 0.42 16.64
C TRP A 137 -6.51 1.28 15.87
N GLY A 138 -6.22 1.49 14.59
CA GLY A 138 -7.08 2.24 13.70
C GLY A 138 -8.43 1.54 13.55
N ILE A 139 -9.51 2.23 13.95
CA ILE A 139 -10.88 1.72 13.87
C ILE A 139 -11.44 1.90 12.45
N SER A 140 -12.29 0.94 12.06
CA SER A 140 -12.94 0.94 10.74
C SER A 140 -14.09 1.96 10.60
N GLU A 141 -14.41 2.69 11.66
CA GLU A 141 -15.46 3.72 11.60
C GLU A 141 -15.08 4.89 10.71
N GLY A 142 -15.98 5.25 9.82
CA GLY A 142 -15.79 6.37 8.88
C GLY A 142 -14.95 6.03 7.66
N LEU A 143 -14.63 4.76 7.43
CA LEU A 143 -14.00 4.34 6.18
C LEU A 143 -14.89 4.67 4.98
N ILE A 144 -14.27 5.15 3.92
CA ILE A 144 -14.97 5.43 2.66
C ILE A 144 -15.30 4.12 1.94
N PHE A 145 -14.41 3.12 2.01
CA PHE A 145 -14.60 1.82 1.38
C PHE A 145 -14.62 0.70 2.43
N ASP A 146 -15.76 0.07 2.61
CA ASP A 146 -15.99 -1.01 3.56
C ASP A 146 -15.97 -2.41 2.93
N ARG A 147 -16.13 -2.50 1.59
CA ARG A 147 -16.21 -3.74 0.82
C ARG A 147 -14.88 -4.03 0.12
N VAL A 148 -13.82 -4.20 0.91
CA VAL A 148 -12.45 -4.48 0.42
C VAL A 148 -11.97 -5.81 0.96
N LYS A 149 -11.41 -6.64 0.08
CA LYS A 149 -10.82 -7.94 0.44
C LYS A 149 -9.47 -8.11 -0.24
N GLU A 150 -8.47 -8.54 0.52
CA GLU A 150 -7.24 -9.07 -0.05
C GLU A 150 -7.48 -10.53 -0.49
N GLN A 151 -7.24 -10.82 -1.76
CA GLN A 151 -7.40 -12.16 -2.31
C GLN A 151 -6.53 -12.32 -3.54
N ASP A 152 -5.84 -13.45 -3.63
CA ASP A 152 -5.14 -13.83 -4.87
C ASP A 152 -6.12 -14.28 -5.94
N PHE A 153 -5.83 -13.92 -7.20
CA PHE A 153 -6.64 -14.30 -8.36
C PHE A 153 -5.79 -14.35 -9.64
N ASP A 154 -6.20 -15.17 -10.58
CA ASP A 154 -5.54 -15.26 -11.87
C ASP A 154 -6.04 -14.14 -12.82
N VAL A 155 -5.18 -13.12 -12.99
CA VAL A 155 -5.45 -11.97 -13.87
C VAL A 155 -5.69 -12.43 -15.31
N ARG A 156 -4.93 -13.43 -15.80
CA ARG A 156 -5.04 -13.92 -17.18
C ARG A 156 -6.38 -14.62 -17.38
N GLU A 157 -6.84 -15.38 -16.39
CA GLU A 157 -8.15 -16.03 -16.45
C GLU A 157 -9.29 -15.01 -16.48
N LEU A 158 -9.23 -13.97 -15.64
CA LEU A 158 -10.22 -12.87 -15.65
C LEU A 158 -10.20 -12.09 -16.97
N MET A 159 -9.03 -11.89 -17.58
CA MET A 159 -8.93 -11.30 -18.91
C MET A 159 -9.52 -12.18 -20.01
N ARG A 160 -9.37 -13.52 -19.93
CA ARG A 160 -10.05 -14.47 -20.84
C ARG A 160 -11.58 -14.38 -20.74
N GLN A 161 -12.09 -14.09 -19.55
CA GLN A 161 -13.52 -13.81 -19.33
C GLN A 161 -13.95 -12.45 -19.90
N ARG A 162 -13.04 -11.73 -20.58
CA ARG A 162 -13.26 -10.42 -21.21
C ARG A 162 -13.63 -9.31 -20.23
N LEU A 163 -13.16 -9.38 -18.99
CA LEU A 163 -13.26 -8.26 -18.09
C LEU A 163 -12.38 -7.11 -18.61
N PRO A 164 -12.91 -5.90 -18.75
CA PRO A 164 -12.12 -4.75 -19.20
C PRO A 164 -11.11 -4.34 -18.15
N ALA A 165 -9.89 -4.05 -18.60
CA ALA A 165 -8.88 -3.42 -17.77
C ALA A 165 -9.03 -1.88 -17.84
N VAL A 166 -8.88 -1.25 -16.69
CA VAL A 166 -8.88 0.21 -16.52
C VAL A 166 -7.64 0.63 -15.75
N TYR A 167 -7.07 1.78 -16.12
CA TYR A 167 -5.84 2.28 -15.52
C TYR A 167 -5.98 3.75 -15.19
N GLY A 168 -5.51 4.15 -14.03
CA GLY A 168 -5.55 5.53 -13.59
C GLY A 168 -4.29 5.96 -12.86
N MET A 169 -4.05 7.26 -12.87
CA MET A 169 -2.90 7.87 -12.23
C MET A 169 -3.32 9.18 -11.56
N ASP A 170 -2.91 9.33 -10.32
CA ASP A 170 -2.95 10.58 -9.56
C ASP A 170 -1.54 11.12 -9.40
N PHE A 171 -1.32 12.39 -9.76
CA PHE A 171 0.00 13.00 -9.70
C PHE A 171 0.24 13.63 -8.33
N GLY A 172 1.43 13.43 -7.81
CA GLY A 172 1.98 14.11 -6.65
C GLY A 172 3.49 14.32 -6.82
N PHE A 173 4.06 15.23 -6.06
CA PHE A 173 5.50 15.44 -5.99
C PHE A 173 5.98 15.37 -4.55
N THR A 174 5.46 16.23 -3.68
CA THR A 174 5.65 16.14 -2.22
C THR A 174 4.86 14.96 -1.67
N ASP A 175 3.63 14.79 -2.16
CA ASP A 175 2.82 13.59 -1.97
C ASP A 175 3.17 12.55 -3.05
N PRO A 176 2.88 11.27 -2.83
CA PRO A 176 3.19 10.24 -3.81
C PRO A 176 2.37 10.38 -5.09
N THR A 177 3.00 10.26 -6.26
CA THR A 177 2.30 9.87 -7.48
C THR A 177 1.84 8.44 -7.34
N ALA A 178 0.56 8.16 -7.59
CA ALA A 178 -0.01 6.82 -7.51
C ALA A 178 -0.60 6.39 -8.86
N PHE A 179 -0.31 5.15 -9.23
CA PHE A 179 -0.87 4.48 -10.40
C PHE A 179 -1.55 3.18 -9.98
N VAL A 180 -2.69 2.86 -10.59
CA VAL A 180 -3.43 1.63 -10.32
C VAL A 180 -4.02 1.06 -11.61
N GLY A 181 -4.00 -0.28 -11.72
CA GLY A 181 -4.72 -1.03 -12.74
C GLY A 181 -5.71 -2.00 -12.12
N ALA A 182 -6.92 -2.03 -12.67
CA ALA A 182 -7.99 -2.90 -12.21
C ALA A 182 -8.76 -3.54 -13.38
N LEU A 183 -9.31 -4.75 -13.14
CA LEU A 183 -10.29 -5.38 -14.02
C LEU A 183 -11.69 -5.11 -13.45
N VAL A 184 -12.65 -4.82 -14.32
CA VAL A 184 -14.01 -4.45 -13.94
C VAL A 184 -14.98 -5.58 -14.29
N ASP A 185 -15.58 -6.21 -13.27
CA ASP A 185 -16.74 -7.05 -13.45
C ASP A 185 -18.02 -6.26 -13.13
N ALA A 186 -18.59 -5.66 -14.17
CA ALA A 186 -19.81 -4.88 -14.04
C ALA A 186 -21.05 -5.71 -13.66
N LYS A 187 -21.05 -7.01 -13.95
CA LYS A 187 -22.18 -7.90 -13.62
C LYS A 187 -22.17 -8.29 -12.15
N ALA A 188 -21.00 -8.66 -11.63
CA ALA A 188 -20.82 -8.99 -10.23
C ALA A 188 -20.60 -7.76 -9.35
N MET A 189 -20.49 -6.55 -9.92
CA MET A 189 -20.14 -5.31 -9.23
C MET A 189 -18.83 -5.49 -8.45
N ARG A 190 -17.77 -5.94 -9.13
CA ARG A 190 -16.43 -6.18 -8.57
C ARG A 190 -15.35 -5.47 -9.33
N LEU A 191 -14.37 -4.97 -8.59
CA LEU A 191 -13.11 -4.46 -9.11
C LEU A 191 -11.99 -5.37 -8.62
N TYR A 192 -11.19 -5.89 -9.54
CA TYR A 192 -10.02 -6.70 -9.23
C TYR A 192 -8.78 -5.84 -9.44
N ILE A 193 -8.21 -5.33 -8.36
CA ILE A 193 -7.01 -4.50 -8.38
C ILE A 193 -5.80 -5.42 -8.49
N PHE A 194 -5.07 -5.37 -9.62
CA PHE A 194 -4.05 -6.36 -9.96
C PHE A 194 -2.64 -5.77 -10.14
N THR A 195 -2.52 -4.46 -10.26
CA THR A 195 -1.22 -3.79 -10.40
C THR A 195 -1.28 -2.39 -9.81
N GLU A 196 -0.17 -1.98 -9.25
CA GLU A 196 0.03 -0.64 -8.68
C GLU A 196 1.47 -0.17 -8.87
N TRP A 197 1.66 1.12 -8.79
CA TRP A 197 2.95 1.76 -8.67
C TRP A 197 2.80 3.08 -7.91
N SER A 198 3.80 3.44 -7.12
CA SER A 198 3.87 4.76 -6.49
C SER A 198 5.30 5.24 -6.32
N GLY A 199 5.47 6.56 -6.26
CA GLY A 199 6.77 7.19 -6.01
C GLY A 199 6.59 8.62 -5.54
N THR A 200 7.44 9.06 -4.60
CA THR A 200 7.46 10.42 -4.05
C THR A 200 8.72 11.14 -4.54
N GLY A 201 8.59 12.42 -4.92
CA GLY A 201 9.71 13.22 -5.44
C GLY A 201 10.25 12.74 -6.80
N VAL A 202 9.46 11.99 -7.55
CA VAL A 202 9.84 11.36 -8.82
C VAL A 202 9.60 12.29 -10.02
N THR A 203 10.46 12.17 -11.02
CA THR A 203 10.31 12.83 -12.32
C THR A 203 9.34 12.07 -13.24
N ASN A 204 8.80 12.75 -14.25
CA ASN A 204 7.95 12.07 -15.26
C ASN A 204 8.69 10.95 -16.02
N ALA A 205 10.01 11.03 -16.15
CA ALA A 205 10.82 9.97 -16.76
C ALA A 205 10.85 8.72 -15.86
N GLU A 206 10.99 8.89 -14.55
CA GLU A 206 10.96 7.78 -13.59
C GLU A 206 9.56 7.18 -13.47
N ILE A 207 8.50 7.99 -13.47
CA ILE A 207 7.12 7.51 -13.56
C ILE A 207 6.93 6.66 -14.82
N CYS A 208 7.38 7.17 -15.98
CA CYS A 208 7.26 6.45 -17.24
C CYS A 208 8.00 5.11 -17.22
N ALA A 209 9.21 5.08 -16.66
CA ALA A 209 10.00 3.86 -16.53
C ALA A 209 9.27 2.84 -15.62
N GLY A 210 8.84 3.25 -14.43
CA GLY A 210 8.13 2.38 -13.50
C GLY A 210 6.85 1.79 -14.09
N ILE A 211 6.06 2.57 -14.82
CA ILE A 211 4.84 2.07 -15.47
C ILE A 211 5.17 1.07 -16.60
N LYS A 212 6.22 1.34 -17.40
CA LYS A 212 6.67 0.41 -18.45
C LYS A 212 7.22 -0.89 -17.89
N ASP A 213 7.88 -0.87 -16.75
CA ASP A 213 8.39 -2.06 -16.07
C ASP A 213 7.25 -2.99 -15.60
N LEU A 214 6.06 -2.44 -15.35
CA LEU A 214 4.84 -3.22 -15.11
C LEU A 214 4.25 -3.83 -16.40
N GLY A 215 4.84 -3.58 -17.56
CA GLY A 215 4.33 -4.02 -18.85
C GLY A 215 3.20 -3.15 -19.42
N ILE A 216 2.88 -2.03 -18.80
CA ILE A 216 1.81 -1.11 -19.23
C ILE A 216 2.41 -0.09 -20.20
N ILE A 217 2.22 -0.33 -21.52
CA ILE A 217 2.87 0.46 -22.58
C ILE A 217 1.85 1.16 -23.48
N HIS A 218 0.76 0.49 -23.83
CA HIS A 218 -0.20 0.97 -24.83
C HIS A 218 -1.57 1.27 -24.24
N GLU A 219 -1.79 0.85 -23.00
CA GLU A 219 -3.03 0.99 -22.29
C GLU A 219 -3.35 2.46 -22.02
N ARG A 220 -4.63 2.78 -22.12
CA ARG A 220 -5.10 4.13 -21.81
C ARG A 220 -5.08 4.35 -20.29
N ILE A 221 -4.28 5.33 -19.86
CA ILE A 221 -4.14 5.71 -18.45
C ILE A 221 -4.87 7.03 -18.23
N TYR A 222 -5.90 7.01 -17.41
CA TYR A 222 -6.66 8.20 -17.05
C TYR A 222 -5.98 8.95 -15.90
N CYS A 223 -5.65 10.22 -16.15
CA CYS A 223 -4.86 11.05 -15.25
C CYS A 223 -5.62 12.27 -14.78
N ASP A 224 -5.25 12.79 -13.62
CA ASP A 224 -5.74 14.07 -13.12
C ASP A 224 -5.54 15.19 -14.15
N SER A 225 -6.61 15.91 -14.46
CA SER A 225 -6.59 17.05 -15.38
C SER A 225 -5.86 18.29 -14.83
N ALA A 226 -5.53 18.33 -13.53
CA ALA A 226 -4.80 19.44 -12.93
C ALA A 226 -3.34 19.53 -13.41
N GLU A 227 -2.78 18.40 -13.93
CA GLU A 227 -1.38 18.27 -14.35
C GLU A 227 -1.21 18.10 -15.89
N PRO A 228 -1.66 19.07 -16.73
CA PRO A 228 -1.62 18.92 -18.19
C PRO A 228 -0.20 18.82 -18.74
N LYS A 229 0.80 19.41 -18.06
CA LYS A 229 2.21 19.35 -18.46
C LYS A 229 2.76 17.93 -18.29
N SER A 230 2.52 17.32 -17.13
CA SER A 230 2.95 15.94 -16.84
C SER A 230 2.29 14.94 -17.79
N ILE A 231 0.99 15.09 -18.08
CA ILE A 231 0.27 14.29 -19.07
C ILE A 231 0.91 14.41 -20.47
N ALA A 232 1.22 15.63 -20.92
CA ALA A 232 1.84 15.84 -22.23
C ALA A 232 3.26 15.27 -22.33
N GLU A 233 4.02 15.36 -21.25
CA GLU A 233 5.38 14.82 -21.17
C GLU A 233 5.38 13.29 -21.19
N LEU A 234 4.54 12.65 -20.37
CA LEU A 234 4.38 11.19 -20.35
C LEU A 234 3.95 10.63 -21.71
N ARG A 235 3.11 11.37 -22.47
CA ARG A 235 2.78 11.01 -23.87
C ARG A 235 4.00 11.05 -24.77
N ARG A 236 4.85 12.07 -24.64
CA ARG A 236 6.11 12.15 -25.42
C ARG A 236 7.08 11.03 -25.06
N LEU A 237 7.06 10.59 -23.80
CA LEU A 237 7.83 9.44 -23.31
C LEU A 237 7.22 8.08 -23.72
N GLY A 238 6.03 8.08 -24.34
CA GLY A 238 5.43 6.91 -24.96
C GLY A 238 4.32 6.22 -24.17
N LEU A 239 3.82 6.82 -23.08
CA LEU A 239 2.61 6.34 -22.39
C LEU A 239 1.35 6.93 -23.05
N ASN A 240 0.25 6.19 -23.02
CA ASN A 240 -1.04 6.62 -23.54
C ASN A 240 -1.88 7.27 -22.43
N THR A 241 -1.44 8.43 -21.92
CA THR A 241 -2.11 9.16 -20.84
C THR A 241 -3.25 10.02 -21.37
N VAL A 242 -4.37 10.07 -20.66
CA VAL A 242 -5.59 10.83 -21.00
C VAL A 242 -6.04 11.62 -19.78
N SER A 243 -6.31 12.91 -19.98
CA SER A 243 -6.88 13.78 -18.94
C SER A 243 -8.33 13.40 -18.65
N VAL A 244 -8.71 13.24 -17.38
CA VAL A 244 -10.12 13.09 -17.00
C VAL A 244 -10.84 14.43 -17.06
N THR A 245 -12.13 14.41 -17.40
CA THR A 245 -12.99 15.61 -17.31
C THR A 245 -13.53 15.70 -15.87
N LYS A 246 -13.18 16.77 -15.15
CA LYS A 246 -13.69 17.04 -13.80
C LYS A 246 -14.90 17.96 -13.88
N GLY A 247 -16.02 17.55 -13.28
CA GLY A 247 -17.18 18.41 -13.00
C GLY A 247 -17.20 18.87 -11.54
N ALA A 248 -18.08 19.76 -11.19
CA ALA A 248 -18.44 20.03 -9.80
C ALA A 248 -18.86 18.69 -9.16
N ASP A 249 -18.48 18.45 -7.91
CA ASP A 249 -18.75 17.19 -7.17
C ASP A 249 -18.14 15.89 -7.75
N SER A 250 -17.19 16.00 -8.69
CA SER A 250 -16.59 14.82 -9.34
C SER A 250 -15.92 13.84 -8.34
N VAL A 251 -15.40 14.34 -7.22
CA VAL A 251 -14.80 13.52 -6.15
C VAL A 251 -15.90 12.69 -5.47
N ARG A 252 -16.95 13.33 -5.01
CA ARG A 252 -18.08 12.67 -4.33
C ARG A 252 -18.76 11.64 -5.22
N TYR A 253 -19.07 12.03 -6.45
CA TYR A 253 -19.69 11.10 -7.42
C TYR A 253 -18.78 9.91 -7.73
N GLY A 254 -17.48 10.16 -7.90
CA GLY A 254 -16.51 9.10 -8.16
C GLY A 254 -16.37 8.13 -6.98
N ILE A 255 -16.36 8.64 -5.75
CA ILE A 255 -16.36 7.82 -4.54
C ILE A 255 -17.63 6.97 -4.46
N GLN A 256 -18.82 7.57 -4.65
CA GLN A 256 -20.10 6.85 -4.64
C GLN A 256 -20.13 5.73 -5.70
N LYS A 257 -19.58 6.00 -6.89
CA LYS A 257 -19.45 4.98 -7.94
C LYS A 257 -18.59 3.81 -7.49
N LEU A 258 -17.43 4.08 -6.86
CA LEU A 258 -16.54 3.03 -6.35
C LEU A 258 -17.14 2.26 -5.18
N GLN A 259 -17.89 2.91 -4.30
CA GLN A 259 -18.61 2.26 -3.18
C GLN A 259 -19.63 1.22 -3.65
N GLY A 260 -20.14 1.35 -4.88
CA GLY A 260 -21.01 0.35 -5.48
C GLY A 260 -20.32 -0.99 -5.77
N PHE A 261 -18.98 -1.03 -5.80
CA PHE A 261 -18.21 -2.23 -6.10
C PHE A 261 -17.66 -2.91 -4.84
N GLU A 262 -17.51 -4.22 -4.90
CA GLU A 262 -16.61 -4.96 -4.02
C GLU A 262 -15.20 -4.92 -4.61
N MET A 263 -14.21 -4.49 -3.84
CA MET A 263 -12.81 -4.42 -4.26
C MET A 263 -12.08 -5.68 -3.83
N ILE A 264 -11.60 -6.44 -4.81
CA ILE A 264 -10.72 -7.59 -4.60
C ILE A 264 -9.31 -7.14 -4.93
N VAL A 265 -8.47 -7.04 -3.92
CA VAL A 265 -7.12 -6.50 -4.05
C VAL A 265 -6.12 -7.64 -4.09
N SER A 266 -5.31 -7.70 -5.15
CA SER A 266 -4.22 -8.66 -5.24
C SER A 266 -3.20 -8.42 -4.13
N PRO A 267 -2.62 -9.48 -3.54
CA PRO A 267 -1.48 -9.35 -2.63
C PRO A 267 -0.26 -8.63 -3.24
N ALA A 268 -0.24 -8.46 -4.56
CA ALA A 268 0.79 -7.66 -5.25
C ALA A 268 0.54 -6.14 -5.17
N CYS A 269 -0.58 -5.71 -4.57
CA CYS A 269 -0.98 -4.30 -4.44
C CYS A 269 -1.13 -3.88 -2.97
N PRO A 270 -0.06 -3.98 -2.15
CA PRO A 270 -0.12 -3.67 -0.73
C PRO A 270 -0.34 -2.17 -0.44
N GLY A 271 0.22 -1.28 -1.28
CA GLY A 271 0.05 0.17 -1.13
C GLY A 271 -1.39 0.60 -1.36
N PHE A 272 -2.05 0.07 -2.38
CA PHE A 272 -3.47 0.30 -2.62
C PHE A 272 -4.33 -0.22 -1.46
N LEU A 273 -4.05 -1.46 -1.01
CA LEU A 273 -4.78 -2.07 0.10
C LEU A 273 -4.65 -1.21 1.36
N HIS A 274 -3.44 -0.79 1.70
CA HIS A 274 -3.17 0.09 2.83
C HIS A 274 -3.94 1.42 2.71
N ALA A 275 -3.92 2.04 1.53
CA ALA A 275 -4.62 3.30 1.31
C ALA A 275 -6.13 3.16 1.53
N VAL A 276 -6.80 2.19 0.91
CA VAL A 276 -8.26 2.04 1.02
C VAL A 276 -8.71 1.61 2.41
N GLN A 277 -7.87 0.92 3.16
CA GLN A 277 -8.13 0.55 4.57
C GLN A 277 -8.02 1.73 5.53
N ASN A 278 -7.43 2.84 5.09
CA ASN A 278 -7.21 4.03 5.91
C ASN A 278 -7.89 5.29 5.36
N TYR A 279 -8.48 5.23 4.17
CA TYR A 279 -9.16 6.36 3.56
C TYR A 279 -10.52 6.61 4.21
N THR A 280 -10.67 7.79 4.82
CA THR A 280 -11.83 8.13 5.67
C THR A 280 -12.46 9.46 5.29
N TRP A 281 -13.71 9.64 5.74
CA TRP A 281 -14.38 10.93 5.70
C TRP A 281 -13.84 11.85 6.81
N LYS A 282 -13.69 13.15 6.49
CA LYS A 282 -13.43 14.18 7.51
C LYS A 282 -14.52 14.16 8.56
N LYS A 283 -14.15 14.40 9.80
CA LYS A 283 -15.11 14.59 10.88
C LYS A 283 -15.41 16.08 11.10
N ASP A 284 -16.64 16.39 11.41
CA ASP A 284 -17.04 17.73 11.83
C ASP A 284 -16.60 18.03 13.28
N LYS A 285 -16.93 19.25 13.76
CA LYS A 285 -16.59 19.68 15.13
C LYS A 285 -17.22 18.82 16.23
N ASN A 286 -18.22 18.02 15.90
CA ASN A 286 -18.92 17.10 16.80
C ASN A 286 -18.43 15.65 16.67
N GLY A 287 -17.39 15.41 15.85
CA GLY A 287 -16.84 14.09 15.58
C GLY A 287 -17.64 13.24 14.60
N GLN A 288 -18.67 13.82 13.94
CA GLN A 288 -19.48 13.12 12.95
C GLN A 288 -18.81 13.14 11.58
N PRO A 289 -18.81 12.01 10.81
CA PRO A 289 -18.29 11.98 9.47
C PRO A 289 -19.03 12.98 8.57
N THR A 290 -18.29 13.73 7.78
CA THR A 290 -18.82 14.60 6.72
C THR A 290 -18.90 13.82 5.40
N ASP A 291 -19.22 14.51 4.31
CA ASP A 291 -19.17 13.98 2.94
C ASP A 291 -17.89 14.45 2.18
N VAL A 292 -16.93 14.99 2.91
CA VAL A 292 -15.62 15.39 2.39
C VAL A 292 -14.58 14.37 2.82
N PRO A 293 -13.82 13.76 1.89
CA PRO A 293 -12.78 12.81 2.26
C PRO A 293 -11.57 13.53 2.89
N GLU A 294 -10.84 12.81 3.76
CA GLU A 294 -9.50 13.24 4.19
C GLU A 294 -8.55 13.24 2.99
N HIS A 295 -7.49 14.05 3.07
CA HIS A 295 -6.46 14.06 2.03
C HIS A 295 -5.52 12.87 2.16
N ASP A 296 -5.26 12.47 3.39
CA ASP A 296 -4.40 11.33 3.68
C ASP A 296 -4.97 10.05 3.05
N PHE A 297 -4.08 9.25 2.45
CA PHE A 297 -4.44 8.01 1.76
C PHE A 297 -5.34 8.16 0.52
N SER A 298 -5.51 9.38 -0.01
CA SER A 298 -6.40 9.63 -1.17
C SER A 298 -5.81 9.21 -2.51
N HIS A 299 -4.49 9.17 -2.67
CA HIS A 299 -3.82 9.06 -3.99
C HIS A 299 -4.17 7.80 -4.77
N PHE A 300 -4.11 6.62 -4.16
CA PHE A 300 -4.53 5.38 -4.80
C PHE A 300 -6.04 5.32 -5.07
N PRO A 301 -6.93 5.68 -4.11
CA PRO A 301 -8.35 5.87 -4.37
C PRO A 301 -8.66 6.84 -5.51
N ASP A 302 -7.95 7.97 -5.58
CA ASP A 302 -8.13 8.95 -6.63
C ASP A 302 -7.66 8.43 -8.00
N ALA A 303 -6.52 7.74 -8.04
CA ALA A 303 -6.07 7.05 -9.24
C ALA A 303 -7.12 6.02 -9.73
N LEU A 304 -7.71 5.22 -8.84
CA LEU A 304 -8.78 4.28 -9.20
C LEU A 304 -10.04 5.01 -9.66
N ARG A 305 -10.40 6.12 -9.02
CA ARG A 305 -11.53 6.97 -9.40
C ARG A 305 -11.35 7.52 -10.82
N TYR A 306 -10.14 7.92 -11.19
CA TYR A 306 -9.81 8.33 -12.56
C TYR A 306 -9.89 7.16 -13.53
N ALA A 307 -9.36 5.98 -13.17
CA ALA A 307 -9.41 4.78 -13.99
C ALA A 307 -10.83 4.42 -14.42
N VAL A 308 -11.82 4.56 -13.51
CA VAL A 308 -13.21 4.22 -13.79
C VAL A 308 -14.06 5.41 -14.26
N SER A 309 -13.48 6.60 -14.48
CA SER A 309 -14.24 7.82 -14.80
C SER A 309 -15.11 7.66 -16.05
N ASP A 310 -14.58 7.11 -17.13
CA ASP A 310 -15.27 6.88 -18.39
C ASP A 310 -16.02 5.55 -18.47
N PHE A 311 -15.90 4.72 -17.44
CA PHE A 311 -16.57 3.43 -17.43
C PHE A 311 -18.08 3.60 -17.26
N ARG A 312 -18.87 3.22 -18.28
CA ARG A 312 -20.34 3.28 -18.26
C ARG A 312 -20.96 1.91 -18.00
N MET A 313 -21.77 1.81 -16.99
CA MET A 313 -22.49 0.59 -16.59
C MET A 313 -23.64 0.22 -17.56
N GLY A 314 -23.44 0.21 -18.85
CA GLY A 314 -24.56 -0.09 -19.76
C GLY A 314 -24.24 -0.18 -21.24
N GLY A 315 -22.98 -0.11 -21.64
CA GLY A 315 -22.65 -0.17 -23.07
C GLY A 315 -21.18 -0.49 -23.29
N PHE A 316 -20.88 -1.77 -23.48
CA PHE A 316 -19.53 -2.20 -23.83
C PHE A 316 -19.18 -1.76 -25.24
N ARG A 317 -18.23 -0.82 -25.40
CA ARG A 317 -17.37 -0.76 -26.59
C ARG A 317 -16.08 -1.48 -26.27
N ILE A 318 -15.84 -2.61 -26.90
CA ILE A 318 -14.55 -3.29 -26.90
C ILE A 318 -13.59 -2.37 -27.65
N ASP A 319 -12.66 -1.73 -26.95
CA ASP A 319 -11.59 -1.00 -27.59
C ASP A 319 -10.60 -2.02 -28.20
N ALA A 320 -10.16 -1.73 -29.43
CA ALA A 320 -9.30 -2.65 -30.21
C ALA A 320 -7.93 -2.94 -29.54
N SER A 321 -7.52 -2.12 -28.57
CA SER A 321 -6.30 -2.32 -27.77
C SER A 321 -6.31 -3.60 -26.94
N ASN A 322 -7.47 -4.05 -26.47
CA ASN A 322 -7.58 -5.26 -25.66
C ASN A 322 -7.44 -6.58 -26.47
N LYS A 323 -7.49 -6.54 -27.80
CA LYS A 323 -7.37 -7.74 -28.65
C LYS A 323 -5.96 -8.35 -28.65
N ARG A 324 -4.91 -7.53 -28.47
CA ARG A 324 -3.51 -8.01 -28.52
C ARG A 324 -3.10 -8.90 -27.34
N TYR A 325 -3.73 -8.74 -26.16
CA TYR A 325 -3.43 -9.59 -25.00
C TYR A 325 -4.10 -10.96 -25.04
N LEU A 326 -5.10 -11.13 -25.90
CA LEU A 326 -5.84 -12.38 -26.04
C LEU A 326 -5.26 -13.31 -27.11
N GLY A 327 -4.20 -12.89 -27.84
CA GLY A 327 -3.63 -13.68 -28.94
C GLY A 327 -4.61 -13.90 -30.10
N LEU A 328 -5.56 -12.98 -30.31
CA LEU A 328 -6.56 -12.98 -31.37
C LEU A 328 -6.21 -11.97 -32.47
#